data_6852cbc907e716d1037a7e2cda95bf27
#
_entry.id   6852cbc907e716d1037a7e2cda95bf27
#
_cell.length_a   1.000
_cell.length_b   1.000
_cell.length_c   1.000
_cell.angle_alpha   90.00
_cell.angle_beta   90.00
_cell.angle_gamma   90.00
#
_symmetry.space_group_name_H-M   'P 1'
#
loop_
_entity.id
_entity.type
_entity.pdbx_description
1 polymer ?
#
loop_
_entity_poly.entity_id
_entity_poly.type
_entity_poly.pdbx_seq_one_letter_code
_entity_poly.pdbx_strand_id
1 'polypeptide(L)'
;MVFSNVNKLSLSTERFVKIINLVDESCKEVRTVSHIMMPNALLKNNLDNAIREFTNKISNKTLQVSVYTEGLEERLDSNVETVLYRIVQESVHNAIKHAGASKLDISLIRDKDGISGTIEDNGKGFDTTNKENFDGIGLKNITTRVEFLNGTVDFDSTPGKGTLIALHVPL
;
A
#
# COMPACT_ATOMS: atom_id res chain seq x y z
N MET A 1 6.81 26.62 46.63
CA MET A 1 6.97 25.19 46.24
C MET A 1 6.04 24.75 45.06
N VAL A 2 4.88 25.35 44.84
CA VAL A 2 3.93 24.98 43.75
C VAL A 2 4.44 25.44 42.40
N PHE A 3 5.04 26.62 42.23
CA PHE A 3 5.54 27.13 40.95
C PHE A 3 6.72 26.36 40.33
N SER A 4 7.54 25.70 41.16
CA SER A 4 8.66 24.88 40.67
C SER A 4 8.20 23.57 40.00
N ASN A 5 7.07 23.02 40.43
CA ASN A 5 6.53 21.78 39.85
C ASN A 5 5.80 22.03 38.49
N VAL A 6 5.16 23.19 38.32
CA VAL A 6 4.49 23.54 37.06
C VAL A 6 5.50 23.73 35.93
N ASN A 7 6.64 24.42 36.21
CA ASN A 7 7.72 24.58 35.23
C ASN A 7 8.41 23.24 34.85
N LYS A 8 8.56 22.30 35.80
CA LYS A 8 9.10 20.96 35.48
C LYS A 8 8.16 20.15 34.62
N LEU A 9 6.83 20.25 34.82
CA LEU A 9 5.83 19.55 34.00
C LEU A 9 5.81 20.13 32.58
N SER A 10 5.85 21.45 32.40
CA SER A 10 5.84 22.07 31.05
C SER A 10 7.11 21.69 30.26
N LEU A 11 8.29 21.71 30.89
CA LEU A 11 9.54 21.27 30.25
C LEU A 11 9.54 19.79 29.86
N SER A 12 8.89 18.93 30.66
CA SER A 12 8.76 17.50 30.32
C SER A 12 7.83 17.31 29.14
N THR A 13 6.71 18.03 29.08
CA THR A 13 5.75 17.95 27.97
C THR A 13 6.36 18.44 26.65
N GLU A 14 7.10 19.55 26.66
CA GLU A 14 7.84 20.04 25.49
C GLU A 14 8.89 19.04 24.99
N ARG A 15 9.59 18.36 25.90
CA ARG A 15 10.54 17.29 25.54
C ARG A 15 9.85 16.08 24.93
N PHE A 16 8.69 15.68 25.46
CA PHE A 16 7.88 14.60 24.90
C PHE A 16 7.39 14.93 23.49
N VAL A 17 6.88 16.13 23.24
CA VAL A 17 6.46 16.59 21.93
C VAL A 17 7.63 16.59 20.94
N LYS A 18 8.81 17.07 21.35
CA LYS A 18 10.03 17.01 20.51
C LYS A 18 10.42 15.58 20.16
N ILE A 19 10.37 14.65 21.12
CA ILE A 19 10.70 13.23 20.86
C ILE A 19 9.71 12.62 19.90
N ILE A 20 8.40 12.87 20.06
CA ILE A 20 7.35 12.37 19.16
C ILE A 20 7.60 12.89 17.73
N ASN A 21 7.88 14.19 17.57
CA ASN A 21 8.17 14.78 16.26
C ASN A 21 9.43 14.18 15.61
N LEU A 22 10.48 13.95 16.40
CA LEU A 22 11.73 13.32 15.92
C LEU A 22 11.51 11.87 15.47
N VAL A 23 10.68 11.12 16.20
CA VAL A 23 10.29 9.76 15.83
C VAL A 23 9.46 9.78 14.56
N ASP A 24 8.52 10.70 14.42
CA ASP A 24 7.70 10.85 13.20
C ASP A 24 8.54 11.22 11.98
N GLU A 25 9.51 12.13 12.13
CA GLU A 25 10.46 12.46 11.05
C GLU A 25 11.31 11.25 10.66
N SER A 26 11.88 10.57 11.64
CA SER A 26 12.66 9.34 11.40
C SER A 26 11.83 8.24 10.72
N CYS A 27 10.57 8.07 11.12
CA CYS A 27 9.65 7.16 10.47
C CYS A 27 9.36 7.55 9.01
N LYS A 28 9.23 8.86 8.72
CA LYS A 28 9.06 9.36 7.35
C LYS A 28 10.29 9.10 6.50
N GLU A 29 11.49 9.36 7.03
CA GLU A 29 12.75 9.08 6.33
C GLU A 29 12.93 7.59 6.04
N VAL A 30 12.70 6.71 7.02
CA VAL A 30 12.75 5.26 6.84
C VAL A 30 11.72 4.77 5.82
N ARG A 31 10.51 5.34 5.82
CA ARG A 31 9.51 5.05 4.79
C ARG A 31 9.99 5.48 3.41
N THR A 32 10.54 6.68 3.27
CA THR A 32 11.09 7.19 2.01
C THR A 32 12.18 6.26 1.47
N VAL A 33 13.14 5.87 2.32
CA VAL A 33 14.20 4.90 1.94
C VAL A 33 13.61 3.54 1.56
N SER A 34 12.63 3.05 2.32
CA SER A 34 11.93 1.78 2.02
C SER A 34 11.14 1.84 0.70
N HIS A 35 10.60 3.01 0.33
CA HIS A 35 9.93 3.22 -0.96
C HIS A 35 10.91 3.18 -2.15
N ILE A 36 12.13 3.70 -1.95
CA ILE A 36 13.17 3.80 -2.97
C ILE A 36 13.92 2.46 -3.15
N MET A 37 13.96 1.59 -2.13
CA MET A 37 14.64 0.30 -2.24
C MET A 37 13.86 -0.65 -3.16
N MET A 38 14.39 -0.85 -4.37
CA MET A 38 13.85 -1.78 -5.35
C MET A 38 13.80 -3.20 -4.77
N PRO A 39 12.63 -3.87 -4.78
CA PRO A 39 12.53 -5.26 -4.36
C PRO A 39 13.43 -6.18 -5.17
N ASN A 40 14.05 -7.18 -4.53
CA ASN A 40 14.93 -8.14 -5.21
C ASN A 40 14.26 -8.85 -6.40
N ALA A 41 12.94 -9.02 -6.36
CA ALA A 41 12.17 -9.59 -7.46
C ALA A 41 12.26 -8.74 -8.74
N LEU A 42 12.27 -7.40 -8.59
CA LEU A 42 12.36 -6.45 -9.70
C LEU A 42 13.79 -6.26 -10.22
N LEU A 43 14.82 -6.67 -9.47
CA LEU A 43 16.21 -6.64 -9.97
C LEU A 43 16.45 -7.64 -11.09
N LYS A 44 15.66 -8.73 -11.12
CA LYS A 44 15.83 -9.85 -12.06
C LYS A 44 14.70 -9.94 -13.09
N ASN A 45 13.56 -9.36 -12.82
CA ASN A 45 12.33 -9.48 -13.58
C ASN A 45 11.73 -8.11 -13.88
N ASN A 46 10.96 -7.98 -14.97
CA ASN A 46 10.03 -6.87 -15.16
C ASN A 46 8.86 -6.97 -14.17
N LEU A 47 8.00 -5.95 -14.15
CA LEU A 47 6.90 -5.87 -13.20
C LEU A 47 5.93 -7.06 -13.31
N ASP A 48 5.54 -7.44 -14.54
CA ASP A 48 4.64 -8.58 -14.79
C ASP A 48 5.18 -9.87 -14.19
N ASN A 49 6.40 -10.26 -14.55
CA ASN A 49 7.01 -11.48 -14.07
C ASN A 49 7.22 -11.47 -12.54
N ALA A 50 7.61 -10.33 -11.97
CA ALA A 50 7.78 -10.19 -10.53
C ALA A 50 6.46 -10.39 -9.77
N ILE A 51 5.35 -9.81 -10.26
CA ILE A 51 4.02 -9.98 -9.68
C ILE A 51 3.57 -11.44 -9.78
N ARG A 52 3.70 -12.07 -10.95
CA ARG A 52 3.32 -13.48 -11.15
C ARG A 52 4.14 -14.43 -10.27
N GLU A 53 5.44 -14.21 -10.17
CA GLU A 53 6.30 -15.02 -9.29
C GLU A 53 5.89 -14.87 -7.82
N PHE A 54 5.57 -13.66 -7.39
CA PHE A 54 5.13 -13.38 -6.02
C PHE A 54 3.77 -14.02 -5.73
N THR A 55 2.78 -13.82 -6.60
CA THR A 55 1.42 -14.32 -6.41
C THR A 55 1.34 -15.84 -6.51
N ASN A 56 2.11 -16.47 -7.39
CA ASN A 56 2.20 -17.94 -7.49
C ASN A 56 2.73 -18.61 -6.22
N LYS A 57 3.65 -17.94 -5.50
CA LYS A 57 4.17 -18.46 -4.21
C LYS A 57 3.12 -18.41 -3.10
N ILE A 58 2.15 -17.52 -3.21
CA ILE A 58 1.13 -17.27 -2.18
C ILE A 58 -0.17 -18.00 -2.50
N SER A 59 -0.51 -18.10 -3.79
CA SER A 59 -1.72 -18.79 -4.24
C SER A 59 -1.72 -20.25 -3.78
N ASN A 60 -2.76 -20.61 -3.05
CA ASN A 60 -2.92 -21.93 -2.45
C ASN A 60 -4.40 -22.33 -2.37
N LYS A 61 -4.72 -23.36 -1.62
CA LYS A 61 -6.11 -23.84 -1.46
C LYS A 61 -7.03 -22.85 -0.72
N THR A 62 -6.46 -21.93 0.07
CA THR A 62 -7.22 -20.98 0.89
C THR A 62 -7.41 -19.63 0.21
N LEU A 63 -6.46 -19.20 -0.63
CA LEU A 63 -6.55 -17.98 -1.43
C LEU A 63 -6.10 -18.28 -2.86
N GLN A 64 -7.01 -18.08 -3.83
CA GLN A 64 -6.71 -18.10 -5.25
C GLN A 64 -6.41 -16.69 -5.73
N VAL A 65 -5.25 -16.48 -6.37
CA VAL A 65 -4.86 -15.18 -6.91
C VAL A 65 -4.81 -15.27 -8.43
N SER A 66 -5.61 -14.45 -9.11
CA SER A 66 -5.58 -14.30 -10.56
C SER A 66 -4.86 -13.00 -10.91
N VAL A 67 -4.00 -13.03 -11.93
CA VAL A 67 -3.24 -11.87 -12.40
C VAL A 67 -3.46 -11.68 -13.89
N TYR A 68 -4.00 -10.55 -14.27
CA TYR A 68 -4.07 -10.06 -15.64
C TYR A 68 -3.17 -8.83 -15.77
N THR A 69 -2.33 -8.82 -16.79
CA THR A 69 -1.44 -7.71 -17.12
C THR A 69 -1.42 -7.49 -18.62
N GLU A 70 -1.35 -6.23 -19.04
CA GLU A 70 -1.24 -5.83 -20.43
C GLU A 70 -0.31 -4.64 -20.57
N GLY A 71 0.63 -4.67 -21.53
CA GLY A 71 1.59 -3.60 -21.80
C GLY A 71 2.70 -3.47 -20.76
N LEU A 72 2.93 -4.49 -19.92
CA LEU A 72 3.96 -4.50 -18.85
C LEU A 72 5.11 -5.46 -19.15
N GLU A 73 5.25 -5.90 -20.40
CA GLU A 73 6.30 -6.83 -20.84
C GLU A 73 7.67 -6.15 -20.85
N GLU A 74 7.71 -4.85 -21.08
CA GLU A 74 8.92 -4.03 -21.03
C GLU A 74 9.12 -3.42 -19.65
N ARG A 75 10.38 -3.05 -19.37
CA ARG A 75 10.72 -2.33 -18.13
C ARG A 75 10.10 -0.94 -18.14
N LEU A 76 9.61 -0.56 -16.97
CA LEU A 76 9.14 0.79 -16.67
C LEU A 76 10.20 1.55 -15.88
N ASP A 77 9.90 2.81 -15.53
CA ASP A 77 10.68 3.52 -14.52
C ASP A 77 10.73 2.71 -13.22
N SER A 78 11.90 2.67 -12.60
CA SER A 78 12.15 1.84 -11.41
C SER A 78 11.27 2.21 -10.21
N ASN A 79 10.89 3.49 -10.09
CA ASN A 79 9.98 3.94 -9.02
C ASN A 79 8.58 3.45 -9.29
N VAL A 80 8.12 3.52 -10.55
CA VAL A 80 6.80 3.02 -10.96
C VAL A 80 6.69 1.53 -10.69
N GLU A 81 7.66 0.72 -11.15
CA GLU A 81 7.69 -0.73 -10.90
C GLU A 81 7.69 -1.04 -9.40
N THR A 82 8.54 -0.34 -8.64
CA THR A 82 8.65 -0.55 -7.19
C THR A 82 7.36 -0.24 -6.47
N VAL A 83 6.75 0.90 -6.79
CA VAL A 83 5.50 1.33 -6.15
C VAL A 83 4.35 0.38 -6.47
N LEU A 84 4.13 0.05 -7.75
CA LEU A 84 3.07 -0.87 -8.16
C LEU A 84 3.26 -2.26 -7.56
N TYR A 85 4.48 -2.78 -7.55
CA TYR A 85 4.79 -4.05 -6.90
C TYR A 85 4.47 -4.04 -5.38
N ARG A 86 4.80 -2.93 -4.69
CA ARG A 86 4.50 -2.77 -3.26
C ARG A 86 2.99 -2.64 -2.99
N ILE A 87 2.24 -2.00 -3.89
CA ILE A 87 0.79 -1.94 -3.79
C ILE A 87 0.19 -3.34 -3.88
N VAL A 88 0.63 -4.14 -4.87
CA VAL A 88 0.20 -5.54 -5.00
C VAL A 88 0.54 -6.34 -3.76
N GLN A 89 1.77 -6.22 -3.22
CA GLN A 89 2.17 -6.92 -1.98
C GLN A 89 1.26 -6.56 -0.80
N GLU A 90 0.97 -5.28 -0.60
CA GLU A 90 0.13 -4.79 0.48
C GLU A 90 -1.31 -5.30 0.34
N SER A 91 -1.85 -5.27 -0.89
CA SER A 91 -3.22 -5.74 -1.17
C SER A 91 -3.37 -7.24 -0.93
N VAL A 92 -2.40 -8.04 -1.37
CA VAL A 92 -2.36 -9.49 -1.07
C VAL A 92 -2.28 -9.73 0.45
N HIS A 93 -1.44 -8.96 1.15
CA HIS A 93 -1.34 -9.06 2.60
C HIS A 93 -2.66 -8.74 3.29
N ASN A 94 -3.35 -7.68 2.85
CA ASN A 94 -4.66 -7.28 3.37
C ASN A 94 -5.73 -8.35 3.11
N ALA A 95 -5.75 -8.95 1.92
CA ALA A 95 -6.67 -10.03 1.58
C ALA A 95 -6.50 -11.24 2.52
N ILE A 96 -5.25 -11.62 2.79
CA ILE A 96 -4.93 -12.76 3.68
C ILE A 96 -5.23 -12.43 5.14
N LYS A 97 -4.67 -11.32 5.63
CA LYS A 97 -4.63 -11.03 7.07
C LYS A 97 -5.92 -10.41 7.60
N HIS A 98 -6.57 -9.60 6.77
CA HIS A 98 -7.69 -8.80 7.22
C HIS A 98 -9.02 -9.19 6.58
N ALA A 99 -9.04 -9.52 5.30
CA ALA A 99 -10.28 -9.80 4.58
C ALA A 99 -10.78 -11.24 4.76
N GLY A 100 -9.88 -12.21 5.01
CA GLY A 100 -10.23 -13.63 4.98
C GLY A 100 -10.75 -14.06 3.61
N ALA A 101 -10.26 -13.43 2.55
CA ALA A 101 -10.68 -13.68 1.19
C ALA A 101 -10.26 -15.08 0.71
N SER A 102 -11.06 -15.67 -0.16
CA SER A 102 -10.74 -16.91 -0.89
C SER A 102 -10.29 -16.65 -2.32
N LYS A 103 -10.58 -15.45 -2.85
CA LYS A 103 -10.22 -15.02 -4.20
C LYS A 103 -9.70 -13.59 -4.19
N LEU A 104 -8.66 -13.35 -5.00
CA LEU A 104 -8.08 -12.03 -5.25
C LEU A 104 -7.79 -11.92 -6.75
N ASP A 105 -8.39 -10.95 -7.39
CA ASP A 105 -8.18 -10.63 -8.80
C ASP A 105 -7.34 -9.34 -8.90
N ILE A 106 -6.25 -9.39 -9.66
CA ILE A 106 -5.34 -8.28 -9.90
C ILE A 106 -5.30 -8.01 -11.39
N SER A 107 -5.60 -6.79 -11.80
CA SER A 107 -5.48 -6.34 -13.19
C SER A 107 -4.63 -5.08 -13.25
N LEU A 108 -3.61 -5.04 -14.13
CA LEU A 108 -2.78 -3.88 -14.41
C LEU A 108 -2.64 -3.73 -15.92
N ILE A 109 -3.08 -2.60 -16.44
CA ILE A 109 -3.09 -2.31 -17.88
C ILE A 109 -2.35 -1.00 -18.13
N ARG A 110 -1.33 -1.04 -18.97
CA ARG A 110 -0.63 0.14 -19.47
C ARG A 110 -1.25 0.59 -20.78
N ASP A 111 -1.57 1.84 -20.86
CA ASP A 111 -1.99 2.52 -22.09
C ASP A 111 -1.14 3.79 -22.34
N LYS A 112 -1.56 4.63 -23.29
CA LYS A 112 -0.88 5.87 -23.65
C LYS A 112 -0.91 6.95 -22.55
N ASP A 113 -1.86 6.88 -21.64
CA ASP A 113 -2.10 7.89 -20.59
C ASP A 113 -1.47 7.47 -19.25
N GLY A 114 -1.08 6.19 -19.12
CA GLY A 114 -0.47 5.69 -17.89
C GLY A 114 -0.73 4.21 -17.63
N ILE A 115 -0.81 3.86 -16.35
CA ILE A 115 -1.13 2.52 -15.87
C ILE A 115 -2.39 2.58 -15.03
N SER A 116 -3.43 1.88 -15.48
CA SER A 116 -4.66 1.66 -14.72
C SER A 116 -4.61 0.30 -14.04
N GLY A 117 -5.02 0.23 -12.78
CA GLY A 117 -5.01 -1.00 -12.01
C GLY A 117 -6.27 -1.21 -11.20
N THR A 118 -6.72 -2.46 -11.10
CA THR A 118 -7.75 -2.89 -10.16
C THR A 118 -7.25 -4.09 -9.35
N ILE A 119 -7.56 -4.10 -8.07
CA ILE A 119 -7.29 -5.21 -7.16
C ILE A 119 -8.56 -5.46 -6.36
N GLU A 120 -9.16 -6.64 -6.53
CA GLU A 120 -10.45 -6.98 -5.95
C GLU A 120 -10.38 -8.27 -5.15
N ASP A 121 -10.82 -8.25 -3.88
CA ASP A 121 -10.97 -9.41 -3.03
C ASP A 121 -12.45 -9.69 -2.73
N ASN A 122 -12.77 -10.96 -2.51
CA ASN A 122 -14.09 -11.41 -2.12
C ASN A 122 -14.24 -11.61 -0.59
N GLY A 123 -13.46 -10.91 0.20
CA GLY A 123 -13.43 -11.07 1.65
C GLY A 123 -14.60 -10.38 2.38
N LYS A 124 -14.41 -10.16 3.67
CA LYS A 124 -15.46 -9.58 4.52
C LYS A 124 -15.75 -8.10 4.26
N GLY A 125 -14.89 -7.39 3.52
CA GLY A 125 -15.00 -5.96 3.30
C GLY A 125 -14.98 -5.14 4.60
N PHE A 126 -15.19 -3.84 4.47
CA PHE A 126 -15.30 -2.89 5.58
C PHE A 126 -16.16 -1.69 5.20
N ASP A 127 -16.61 -0.93 6.19
CA ASP A 127 -17.37 0.30 5.99
C ASP A 127 -16.41 1.45 5.64
N THR A 128 -16.52 1.95 4.41
CA THR A 128 -15.68 3.06 3.89
C THR A 128 -16.12 4.42 4.40
N THR A 129 -17.28 4.56 5.02
CA THR A 129 -17.75 5.83 5.62
C THR A 129 -17.12 6.09 6.98
N ASN A 130 -16.63 5.04 7.65
CA ASN A 130 -15.96 5.16 8.94
C ASN A 130 -14.46 5.48 8.73
N LYS A 131 -14.06 6.72 9.10
CA LYS A 131 -12.67 7.19 8.99
C LYS A 131 -11.66 6.31 9.72
N GLU A 132 -12.02 5.68 10.84
CA GLU A 132 -11.14 4.80 11.59
C GLU A 132 -10.71 3.56 10.77
N ASN A 133 -11.54 3.11 9.83
CA ASN A 133 -11.22 2.01 8.93
C ASN A 133 -10.19 2.42 7.85
N PHE A 134 -10.16 3.70 7.46
CA PHE A 134 -9.15 4.25 6.55
C PHE A 134 -7.83 4.59 7.24
N ASP A 135 -7.81 4.79 8.55
CA ASP A 135 -6.59 5.06 9.32
C ASP A 135 -5.72 3.80 9.52
N GLY A 136 -6.17 2.65 9.01
CA GLY A 136 -5.35 1.46 8.90
C GLY A 136 -4.07 1.75 8.10
N ILE A 137 -2.91 1.43 8.68
CA ILE A 137 -1.57 1.69 8.10
C ILE A 137 -1.48 1.20 6.65
N GLY A 138 -2.15 0.09 6.30
CA GLY A 138 -2.10 -0.53 4.98
C GLY A 138 -2.72 0.30 3.87
N LEU A 139 -3.96 0.77 4.04
CA LEU A 139 -4.65 1.59 3.02
C LEU A 139 -3.96 2.94 2.84
N LYS A 140 -3.57 3.57 3.94
CA LYS A 140 -2.80 4.82 3.90
C LYS A 140 -1.46 4.67 3.16
N ASN A 141 -0.79 3.53 3.33
CA ASN A 141 0.43 3.23 2.58
C ASN A 141 0.17 3.11 1.07
N ILE A 142 -0.95 2.50 0.66
CA ILE A 142 -1.34 2.43 -0.76
C ILE A 142 -1.58 3.83 -1.29
N THR A 143 -2.38 4.65 -0.60
CA THR A 143 -2.66 6.04 -1.00
C THR A 143 -1.37 6.84 -1.16
N THR A 144 -0.51 6.87 -0.15
CA THR A 144 0.76 7.62 -0.20
C THR A 144 1.66 7.17 -1.34
N ARG A 145 1.68 5.88 -1.66
CA ARG A 145 2.47 5.34 -2.78
C ARG A 145 1.95 5.77 -4.14
N VAL A 146 0.62 5.77 -4.32
CA VAL A 146 0.01 6.22 -5.57
C VAL A 146 0.21 7.72 -5.75
N GLU A 147 0.01 8.52 -4.69
CA GLU A 147 0.27 9.96 -4.69
C GLU A 147 1.74 10.30 -5.00
N PHE A 148 2.69 9.50 -4.52
CA PHE A 148 4.12 9.66 -4.86
C PHE A 148 4.38 9.60 -6.36
N LEU A 149 3.58 8.87 -7.11
CA LEU A 149 3.62 8.80 -8.58
C LEU A 149 2.68 9.80 -9.27
N ASN A 150 2.14 10.78 -8.54
CA ASN A 150 1.11 11.72 -9.02
C ASN A 150 -0.16 11.02 -9.54
N GLY A 151 -0.43 9.80 -9.05
CA GLY A 151 -1.58 9.00 -9.41
C GLY A 151 -2.79 9.25 -8.51
N THR A 152 -3.87 8.55 -8.80
CA THR A 152 -5.12 8.55 -8.04
C THR A 152 -5.47 7.13 -7.60
N VAL A 153 -6.11 6.99 -6.44
CA VAL A 153 -6.61 5.71 -5.94
C VAL A 153 -7.95 5.89 -5.25
N ASP A 154 -8.87 4.99 -5.56
CA ASP A 154 -10.18 4.89 -4.94
C ASP A 154 -10.36 3.52 -4.31
N PHE A 155 -11.09 3.48 -3.19
CA PHE A 155 -11.41 2.26 -2.46
C PHE A 155 -12.93 2.12 -2.38
N ASP A 156 -13.45 1.02 -2.92
CA ASP A 156 -14.84 0.62 -2.75
C ASP A 156 -14.90 -0.66 -1.91
N SER A 157 -15.55 -0.59 -0.75
CA SER A 157 -15.71 -1.72 0.14
C SER A 157 -17.02 -1.59 0.92
N THR A 158 -17.66 -2.73 1.10
CA THR A 158 -18.89 -2.85 1.89
C THR A 158 -18.79 -4.11 2.74
N PRO A 159 -19.20 -4.08 4.02
CA PRO A 159 -19.23 -5.26 4.86
C PRO A 159 -19.96 -6.43 4.19
N GLY A 160 -19.26 -7.57 4.07
CA GLY A 160 -19.75 -8.80 3.44
C GLY A 160 -19.59 -8.87 1.92
N LYS A 161 -19.01 -7.83 1.24
CA LYS A 161 -18.90 -7.81 -0.23
C LYS A 161 -17.46 -7.76 -0.75
N GLY A 162 -16.47 -7.77 0.16
CA GLY A 162 -15.05 -7.64 -0.22
C GLY A 162 -14.61 -6.20 -0.41
N THR A 163 -13.46 -6.02 -1.09
CA THR A 163 -12.84 -4.72 -1.32
C THR A 163 -12.35 -4.62 -2.76
N LEU A 164 -12.64 -3.51 -3.42
CA LEU A 164 -12.06 -3.10 -4.70
C LEU A 164 -11.14 -1.90 -4.48
N ILE A 165 -9.93 -2.00 -4.96
CA ILE A 165 -8.97 -0.90 -5.08
C ILE A 165 -8.85 -0.58 -6.57
N ALA A 166 -9.17 0.65 -6.97
CA ALA A 166 -8.97 1.15 -8.32
C ALA A 166 -7.91 2.25 -8.30
N LEU A 167 -6.90 2.16 -9.15
CA LEU A 167 -5.82 3.14 -9.21
C LEU A 167 -5.48 3.54 -10.65
N HIS A 168 -4.92 4.74 -10.78
CA HIS A 168 -4.32 5.22 -12.02
C HIS A 168 -3.01 5.95 -11.72
N VAL A 169 -1.96 5.63 -12.47
CA VAL A 169 -0.63 6.23 -12.39
C VAL A 169 -0.27 6.77 -13.76
N PRO A 170 -0.11 8.10 -13.94
CA PRO A 170 0.32 8.69 -15.19
C PRO A 170 1.79 8.31 -15.50
N LEU A 171 2.12 8.18 -16.79
CA LEU A 171 3.49 7.89 -17.27
C LEU A 171 4.04 9.03 -18.13
#